data_2d8be44383e02e565682cf75e1aa10fc
#
_entry.id   2d8be44383e02e565682cf75e1aa10fc
#
_cell.length_a   1.000
_cell.length_b   1.000
_cell.length_c   1.000
_cell.angle_alpha   90.00
_cell.angle_beta   90.00
_cell.angle_gamma   90.00
#
_symmetry.space_group_name_H-M   'P 1'
#
loop_
_entity.id
_entity.type
_entity.pdbx_description
1 polymer ?
#
loop_
_entity_poly.entity_id
_entity_poly.type
_entity_poly.pdbx_seq_one_letter_code
_entity_poly.pdbx_strand_id
1 'polypeptide(L)'
;AETGSVFYLAGQVPVPSSPTKGYVTFKDSPADYAKITEMPVQLYTTDGPPPYSFIGSCTDLVRHQNKIYAAGIDDTVYMSNGIEEGKDVGFVPAFPSYRLSLPGDPGKITGIASNLDHLIIFTESNGFYVTGPGPNLLGHGRFNPPRLFASDQGAKSGSAHVDTPLGVLYQADRGLYLVGRDMSVAYVGAGVEDTVGSKTAVSMTRHDDTNSIRVMLQDTSPGSTGTDVYCLFNYYFKQWSTFGVPYTSSAHQIGEIYDGTSFQRLTADGKQFKQSTTVYQDHNSAGSALVSYAMTVDTGFISHTGLMKKDRTYRYMILGKYSAAHTLTVKVYNNYDTSSPTQTDAVTLSGAPSGLYLYRTHVTNQKARAIQLSIVFSGSTKGAVLEGVSFEVGLRPDKTSFKTAESRSL
;
A
#
# COMPACT_ATOMS: atom_id res chain seq x y z
N ALA A 1 27.80 -40.58 -32.95
CA ALA A 1 26.84 -39.54 -32.63
C ALA A 1 25.96 -40.14 -31.55
N GLU A 2 26.16 -39.71 -30.30
CA GLU A 2 25.26 -40.03 -29.22
C GLU A 2 23.97 -39.28 -29.50
N THR A 3 22.95 -40.02 -29.86
CA THR A 3 21.57 -39.51 -29.89
C THR A 3 21.21 -39.16 -28.47
N GLY A 4 20.86 -37.90 -28.22
CA GLY A 4 20.46 -37.42 -26.93
C GLY A 4 19.42 -38.35 -26.28
N SER A 5 19.59 -38.62 -24.99
CA SER A 5 18.68 -39.48 -24.23
C SER A 5 17.34 -38.79 -24.05
N VAL A 6 16.32 -39.31 -24.70
CA VAL A 6 14.94 -38.88 -24.47
C VAL A 6 14.40 -39.70 -23.30
N PHE A 7 13.89 -39.06 -22.27
CA PHE A 7 13.28 -39.74 -21.11
C PHE A 7 11.76 -39.75 -21.27
N TYR A 8 11.19 -40.92 -21.07
CA TYR A 8 9.75 -41.13 -21.11
C TYR A 8 9.22 -41.52 -19.74
N LEU A 9 7.98 -41.19 -19.46
CA LEU A 9 7.31 -41.63 -18.27
C LEU A 9 7.03 -43.14 -18.36
N ALA A 10 7.78 -43.95 -17.64
CA ALA A 10 7.64 -45.41 -17.68
C ALA A 10 6.39 -45.88 -16.89
N GLY A 11 5.92 -45.09 -15.94
CA GLY A 11 4.72 -45.38 -15.15
C GLY A 11 4.53 -44.44 -13.97
N GLN A 12 3.37 -44.55 -13.34
CA GLN A 12 3.04 -43.82 -12.13
C GLN A 12 2.56 -44.79 -11.06
N VAL A 13 3.06 -44.63 -9.85
CA VAL A 13 2.61 -45.41 -8.70
C VAL A 13 1.89 -44.47 -7.74
N PRO A 14 0.59 -44.69 -7.49
CA PRO A 14 -0.12 -43.88 -6.52
C PRO A 14 0.46 -44.11 -5.13
N VAL A 15 0.75 -43.04 -4.43
CA VAL A 15 1.15 -43.08 -3.02
C VAL A 15 -0.10 -43.30 -2.18
N PRO A 16 -0.23 -44.44 -1.45
CA PRO A 16 -1.38 -44.66 -0.61
C PRO A 16 -1.45 -43.62 0.51
N SER A 17 -2.66 -43.21 0.87
CA SER A 17 -2.91 -42.22 1.92
C SER A 17 -2.39 -42.63 3.31
N SER A 18 -2.11 -43.90 3.48
CA SER A 18 -1.52 -44.46 4.71
C SER A 18 -0.57 -45.61 4.35
N PRO A 19 0.67 -45.34 3.96
CA PRO A 19 1.61 -46.39 3.57
C PRO A 19 2.04 -47.20 4.81
N THR A 20 1.84 -48.52 4.75
CA THR A 20 2.30 -49.46 5.75
C THR A 20 3.83 -49.57 5.80
N LYS A 21 4.52 -49.10 4.77
CA LYS A 21 5.96 -49.01 4.65
C LYS A 21 6.33 -47.63 4.16
N GLY A 22 7.40 -47.08 4.65
CA GLY A 22 7.88 -45.73 4.30
C GLY A 22 8.41 -45.56 2.85
N TYR A 23 8.10 -46.49 1.95
CA TYR A 23 8.51 -46.43 0.57
C TYR A 23 7.47 -47.10 -0.33
N VAL A 24 7.40 -46.61 -1.58
CA VAL A 24 6.58 -47.20 -2.66
C VAL A 24 7.56 -47.79 -3.68
N THR A 25 7.29 -49.01 -4.13
CA THR A 25 8.14 -49.71 -5.09
C THR A 25 7.50 -49.62 -6.46
N PHE A 26 8.22 -49.09 -7.43
CA PHE A 26 7.91 -49.21 -8.84
C PHE A 26 8.76 -50.35 -9.41
N LYS A 27 8.11 -51.30 -10.12
CA LYS A 27 8.79 -52.34 -10.83
C LYS A 27 8.68 -52.03 -12.32
N ASP A 28 9.80 -51.74 -12.95
CA ASP A 28 9.93 -51.66 -14.39
C ASP A 28 10.12 -53.06 -14.98
N SER A 29 9.48 -53.35 -16.06
CA SER A 29 9.56 -54.66 -16.71
C SER A 29 10.03 -54.54 -18.14
N PRO A 30 10.73 -55.59 -18.73
CA PRO A 30 11.13 -55.57 -20.10
C PRO A 30 9.99 -55.38 -21.09
N ALA A 31 8.75 -55.74 -20.72
CA ALA A 31 7.59 -55.51 -21.57
C ALA A 31 7.23 -54.02 -21.69
N ASP A 32 7.63 -53.23 -20.73
CA ASP A 32 7.38 -51.76 -20.76
C ASP A 32 8.37 -51.05 -21.69
N TYR A 33 9.55 -51.60 -21.91
CA TYR A 33 10.50 -51.08 -22.86
C TYR A 33 10.00 -51.18 -24.32
N ALA A 34 9.21 -52.17 -24.66
CA ALA A 34 8.61 -52.30 -25.99
C ALA A 34 7.57 -51.20 -26.26
N LYS A 35 6.99 -50.62 -25.19
CA LYS A 35 5.99 -49.58 -25.29
C LYS A 35 6.58 -48.18 -25.28
N ILE A 36 7.87 -48.02 -25.03
CA ILE A 36 8.53 -46.68 -24.97
C ILE A 36 8.33 -45.89 -26.23
N THR A 37 8.33 -46.54 -27.40
CA THR A 37 8.05 -45.92 -28.69
C THR A 37 6.59 -45.51 -28.88
N GLU A 38 5.67 -46.09 -28.09
CA GLU A 38 4.24 -45.79 -28.10
C GLU A 38 3.82 -44.84 -26.96
N MET A 39 4.73 -44.54 -26.05
CA MET A 39 4.42 -43.68 -24.91
C MET A 39 4.29 -42.22 -25.34
N PRO A 40 3.13 -41.59 -25.15
CA PRO A 40 2.86 -40.24 -25.66
C PRO A 40 3.48 -39.13 -24.80
N VAL A 41 4.05 -39.44 -23.65
CA VAL A 41 4.51 -38.43 -22.69
C VAL A 41 6.03 -38.50 -22.54
N GLN A 42 6.71 -37.56 -23.16
CA GLN A 42 8.12 -37.29 -22.88
C GLN A 42 8.21 -36.52 -21.55
N LEU A 43 9.08 -36.96 -20.65
CA LEU A 43 9.35 -36.21 -19.40
C LEU A 43 10.05 -34.89 -19.71
N TYR A 44 11.00 -34.91 -20.60
CA TYR A 44 11.64 -33.75 -21.21
C TYR A 44 12.46 -34.18 -22.43
N THR A 45 12.72 -33.25 -23.34
CA THR A 45 13.68 -33.44 -24.41
C THR A 45 14.94 -32.62 -24.08
N THR A 46 16.11 -33.11 -24.52
CA THR A 46 17.39 -32.39 -24.36
C THR A 46 17.37 -30.98 -24.97
N ASP A 47 16.47 -30.73 -25.91
CA ASP A 47 16.36 -29.48 -26.67
C ASP A 47 15.03 -28.75 -26.46
N GLY A 48 14.15 -29.23 -25.57
CA GLY A 48 12.84 -28.64 -25.31
C GLY A 48 12.74 -27.98 -23.96
N PRO A 49 11.85 -27.01 -23.82
CA PRO A 49 11.55 -26.45 -22.49
C PRO A 49 10.96 -27.51 -21.57
N PRO A 50 11.30 -27.50 -20.28
CA PRO A 50 10.73 -28.43 -19.32
C PRO A 50 9.20 -28.25 -19.22
N PRO A 51 8.46 -29.35 -18.95
CA PRO A 51 7.01 -29.27 -18.85
C PRO A 51 6.59 -28.38 -17.67
N TYR A 52 5.54 -27.60 -17.88
CA TYR A 52 4.94 -26.78 -16.81
C TYR A 52 4.28 -27.68 -15.77
N SER A 53 4.38 -27.26 -14.52
CA SER A 53 3.69 -27.93 -13.42
C SER A 53 3.18 -26.93 -12.40
N PHE A 54 2.26 -27.40 -11.58
CA PHE A 54 1.67 -26.58 -10.52
C PHE A 54 2.70 -26.28 -9.40
N ILE A 55 2.74 -25.04 -8.94
CA ILE A 55 3.64 -24.58 -7.87
C ILE A 55 3.02 -24.63 -6.47
N GLY A 56 1.75 -25.06 -6.36
CA GLY A 56 1.02 -25.02 -5.09
C GLY A 56 0.45 -23.64 -4.79
N SER A 57 0.23 -23.38 -3.50
CA SER A 57 -0.22 -22.07 -3.03
C SER A 57 0.92 -21.07 -3.04
N CYS A 58 0.62 -19.83 -3.42
CA CYS A 58 1.55 -18.71 -3.34
C CYS A 58 0.93 -17.57 -2.53
N THR A 59 1.77 -16.81 -1.87
CA THR A 59 1.35 -15.65 -1.06
C THR A 59 1.27 -14.39 -1.90
N ASP A 60 2.06 -14.31 -2.97
CA ASP A 60 2.13 -13.12 -3.81
C ASP A 60 2.63 -13.44 -5.22
N LEU A 61 2.28 -12.59 -6.19
CA LEU A 61 2.64 -12.71 -7.60
C LEU A 61 3.07 -11.37 -8.15
N VAL A 62 4.19 -11.35 -8.88
CA VAL A 62 4.64 -10.14 -9.56
C VAL A 62 5.15 -10.45 -10.98
N ARG A 63 4.90 -9.53 -11.89
CA ARG A 63 5.55 -9.51 -13.21
C ARG A 63 6.83 -8.69 -13.15
N HIS A 64 7.97 -9.30 -13.50
CA HIS A 64 9.27 -8.64 -13.55
C HIS A 64 10.05 -9.14 -14.77
N GLN A 65 10.66 -8.22 -15.55
CA GLN A 65 11.50 -8.54 -16.71
C GLN A 65 10.94 -9.66 -17.61
N ASN A 66 9.69 -9.51 -18.02
CA ASN A 66 9.02 -10.45 -18.93
C ASN A 66 8.79 -11.87 -18.38
N LYS A 67 8.79 -12.06 -17.07
CA LYS A 67 8.46 -13.30 -16.36
C LYS A 67 7.49 -13.03 -15.23
N ILE A 68 6.80 -14.07 -14.79
CA ILE A 68 5.99 -14.06 -13.58
C ILE A 68 6.78 -14.72 -12.45
N TYR A 69 6.82 -14.09 -11.32
CA TYR A 69 7.41 -14.61 -10.09
C TYR A 69 6.32 -14.86 -9.08
N ALA A 70 6.42 -15.96 -8.35
CA ALA A 70 5.49 -16.36 -7.31
C ALA A 70 6.23 -16.61 -6.01
N ALA A 71 5.81 -15.97 -4.93
CA ALA A 71 6.29 -16.26 -3.58
C ALA A 71 5.57 -17.50 -3.06
N GLY A 72 6.29 -18.60 -2.93
CA GLY A 72 5.76 -19.83 -2.34
C GLY A 72 5.68 -19.75 -0.83
N ILE A 73 4.85 -20.60 -0.24
CA ILE A 73 4.75 -20.75 1.23
C ILE A 73 5.94 -21.51 1.84
N ASP A 74 6.82 -22.04 1.00
CA ASP A 74 8.02 -22.82 1.33
C ASP A 74 9.30 -21.99 1.31
N ASP A 75 9.19 -20.65 1.46
CA ASP A 75 10.29 -19.69 1.46
C ASP A 75 11.12 -19.68 0.16
N THR A 76 10.48 -20.09 -0.93
CA THR A 76 11.06 -20.13 -2.26
C THR A 76 10.32 -19.20 -3.21
N VAL A 77 11.04 -18.44 -4.01
CA VAL A 77 10.44 -17.71 -5.14
C VAL A 77 10.53 -18.58 -6.38
N TYR A 78 9.37 -18.91 -6.93
CA TYR A 78 9.26 -19.63 -8.19
C TYR A 78 9.17 -18.64 -9.35
N MET A 79 9.68 -19.06 -10.48
CA MET A 79 9.77 -18.24 -11.67
C MET A 79 9.15 -18.97 -12.86
N SER A 80 8.40 -18.23 -13.66
CA SER A 80 7.83 -18.74 -14.90
C SER A 80 8.87 -18.74 -16.02
N ASN A 81 8.53 -19.41 -17.12
CA ASN A 81 9.16 -19.13 -18.40
C ASN A 81 8.92 -17.67 -18.84
N GLY A 82 9.61 -17.23 -19.88
CA GLY A 82 9.39 -15.90 -20.48
C GLY A 82 7.97 -15.77 -21.05
N ILE A 83 7.40 -14.59 -20.91
CA ILE A 83 6.11 -14.25 -21.53
C ILE A 83 6.37 -13.93 -22.99
N GLU A 84 5.92 -14.82 -23.89
CA GLU A 84 6.03 -14.66 -25.34
C GLU A 84 4.63 -14.71 -25.95
N GLU A 85 4.40 -13.90 -26.99
CA GLU A 85 3.10 -13.87 -27.68
C GLU A 85 2.78 -15.24 -28.30
N GLY A 86 1.57 -15.73 -28.04
CA GLY A 86 1.09 -17.02 -28.55
C GLY A 86 1.68 -18.25 -27.84
N LYS A 87 2.44 -18.08 -26.77
CA LYS A 87 2.96 -19.20 -25.97
C LYS A 87 2.36 -19.20 -24.57
N ASP A 88 2.19 -20.39 -24.02
CA ASP A 88 1.73 -20.56 -22.65
C ASP A 88 2.78 -20.10 -21.65
N VAL A 89 2.34 -19.44 -20.61
CA VAL A 89 3.15 -19.06 -19.45
C VAL A 89 2.94 -20.08 -18.35
N GLY A 90 4.01 -20.71 -17.90
CA GLY A 90 3.94 -21.72 -16.88
C GLY A 90 5.16 -21.74 -15.97
N PHE A 91 5.06 -22.43 -14.87
CA PHE A 91 6.12 -22.62 -13.90
C PHE A 91 6.79 -23.98 -14.05
N VAL A 92 8.07 -24.05 -13.72
CA VAL A 92 8.87 -25.28 -13.77
C VAL A 92 9.56 -25.54 -12.44
N PRO A 93 8.79 -25.82 -11.37
CA PRO A 93 9.32 -25.93 -10.02
C PRO A 93 10.28 -27.10 -9.83
N ALA A 94 10.26 -28.09 -10.71
CA ALA A 94 11.18 -29.23 -10.64
C ALA A 94 12.65 -28.84 -10.87
N PHE A 95 12.90 -27.73 -11.58
CA PHE A 95 14.25 -27.31 -11.95
C PHE A 95 14.79 -26.27 -10.96
N PRO A 96 15.94 -26.53 -10.29
CA PRO A 96 16.55 -25.60 -9.36
C PRO A 96 16.83 -24.22 -9.93
N SER A 97 17.13 -24.12 -11.24
CA SER A 97 17.38 -22.84 -11.92
C SER A 97 16.16 -21.90 -11.96
N TYR A 98 14.94 -22.45 -11.85
CA TYR A 98 13.69 -21.69 -11.80
C TYR A 98 13.19 -21.43 -10.38
N ARG A 99 14.04 -21.66 -9.41
CA ARG A 99 13.80 -21.36 -8.01
C ARG A 99 14.86 -20.38 -7.50
N LEU A 100 14.43 -19.45 -6.70
CA LEU A 100 15.31 -18.53 -6.00
C LEU A 100 15.12 -18.72 -4.50
N SER A 101 16.19 -19.12 -3.83
CA SER A 101 16.24 -19.22 -2.38
C SER A 101 17.04 -18.06 -1.80
N LEU A 102 16.62 -17.55 -0.66
CA LEU A 102 17.31 -16.49 0.05
C LEU A 102 18.44 -17.06 0.91
N PRO A 103 19.50 -16.30 1.15
CA PRO A 103 20.63 -16.74 1.99
C PRO A 103 20.28 -16.67 3.49
N GLY A 104 20.84 -17.59 4.26
CA GLY A 104 20.67 -17.63 5.71
C GLY A 104 19.34 -18.26 6.14
N ASP A 105 18.80 -17.75 7.24
CA ASP A 105 17.44 -18.04 7.73
C ASP A 105 16.61 -16.75 7.64
N PRO A 106 16.09 -16.43 6.46
CA PRO A 106 15.45 -15.13 6.19
C PRO A 106 14.04 -15.02 6.77
N GLY A 107 13.47 -16.10 7.29
CA GLY A 107 12.07 -16.21 7.65
C GLY A 107 11.17 -16.38 6.42
N LYS A 108 9.86 -16.42 6.62
CA LYS A 108 8.90 -16.59 5.53
C LYS A 108 8.90 -15.41 4.57
N ILE A 109 8.75 -15.72 3.28
CA ILE A 109 8.53 -14.70 2.27
C ILE A 109 7.10 -14.18 2.40
N THR A 110 6.99 -12.88 2.62
CA THR A 110 5.71 -12.19 2.80
C THR A 110 5.24 -11.47 1.55
N GLY A 111 6.15 -11.07 0.66
CA GLY A 111 5.78 -10.38 -0.57
C GLY A 111 6.93 -10.27 -1.55
N ILE A 112 6.59 -10.00 -2.80
CA ILE A 112 7.55 -9.76 -3.89
C ILE A 112 7.11 -8.55 -4.72
N ALA A 113 8.05 -7.71 -5.11
CA ALA A 113 7.76 -6.50 -5.88
C ALA A 113 8.79 -6.29 -7.00
N SER A 114 8.39 -5.56 -8.03
CA SER A 114 9.27 -5.17 -9.13
C SER A 114 9.68 -3.71 -8.99
N ASN A 115 10.97 -3.44 -9.00
CA ASN A 115 11.51 -2.08 -8.93
C ASN A 115 12.57 -1.88 -10.01
N LEU A 116 12.15 -1.49 -11.23
CA LEU A 116 13.01 -1.42 -12.41
C LEU A 116 13.68 -2.77 -12.70
N ASP A 117 15.01 -2.83 -12.61
CA ASP A 117 15.82 -4.03 -12.83
C ASP A 117 15.99 -4.90 -11.59
N HIS A 118 15.40 -4.49 -10.46
CA HIS A 118 15.48 -5.18 -9.19
C HIS A 118 14.19 -5.96 -8.90
N LEU A 119 14.32 -7.26 -8.65
CA LEU A 119 13.26 -8.03 -8.01
C LEU A 119 13.42 -7.90 -6.50
N ILE A 120 12.47 -7.28 -5.83
CA ILE A 120 12.44 -7.13 -4.38
C ILE A 120 11.73 -8.33 -3.80
N ILE A 121 12.28 -8.87 -2.72
CA ILE A 121 11.70 -9.98 -1.96
C ILE A 121 11.64 -9.56 -0.50
N PHE A 122 10.45 -9.48 0.03
CA PHE A 122 10.22 -9.19 1.44
C PHE A 122 10.03 -10.49 2.21
N THR A 123 10.63 -10.54 3.39
CA THR A 123 10.33 -11.53 4.41
C THR A 123 9.68 -10.85 5.62
N GLU A 124 9.34 -11.60 6.65
CA GLU A 124 8.74 -11.03 7.87
C GLU A 124 9.59 -9.94 8.51
N SER A 125 10.92 -10.07 8.45
CA SER A 125 11.85 -9.14 9.11
C SER A 125 12.81 -8.42 8.18
N ASN A 126 13.04 -8.92 6.96
CA ASN A 126 14.08 -8.41 6.09
C ASN A 126 13.58 -8.08 4.69
N GLY A 127 14.32 -7.22 4.00
CA GLY A 127 14.13 -6.95 2.59
C GLY A 127 15.38 -7.30 1.78
N PHE A 128 15.20 -8.11 0.72
CA PHE A 128 16.24 -8.50 -0.21
C PHE A 128 15.93 -8.01 -1.60
N TYR A 129 16.94 -7.82 -2.41
CA TYR A 129 16.77 -7.61 -3.83
C TYR A 129 17.69 -8.49 -4.66
N VAL A 130 17.24 -8.80 -5.86
CA VAL A 130 17.95 -9.62 -6.83
C VAL A 130 17.99 -8.89 -8.15
N THR A 131 19.10 -9.01 -8.86
CA THR A 131 19.29 -8.42 -10.19
C THR A 131 19.72 -9.49 -11.20
N GLY A 132 19.60 -9.17 -12.46
CA GLY A 132 20.01 -10.04 -13.56
C GLY A 132 18.83 -10.68 -14.30
N PRO A 133 19.05 -11.20 -15.51
CA PRO A 133 17.97 -11.69 -16.37
C PRO A 133 17.39 -13.05 -15.90
N GLY A 134 18.08 -13.71 -14.95
CA GLY A 134 17.72 -15.07 -14.55
C GLY A 134 17.93 -16.11 -15.65
N PRO A 135 17.44 -17.34 -15.46
CA PRO A 135 17.58 -18.41 -16.45
C PRO A 135 16.72 -18.14 -17.69
N ASN A 136 17.22 -18.58 -18.85
CA ASN A 136 16.47 -18.60 -20.09
C ASN A 136 15.52 -19.83 -20.14
N LEU A 137 14.81 -20.02 -21.26
CA LEU A 137 13.88 -21.14 -21.47
C LEU A 137 14.52 -22.53 -21.31
N LEU A 138 15.82 -22.66 -21.49
CA LEU A 138 16.58 -23.89 -21.33
C LEU A 138 17.17 -24.04 -19.91
N GLY A 139 16.88 -23.12 -19.02
CA GLY A 139 17.42 -23.12 -17.66
C GLY A 139 18.86 -22.60 -17.56
N HIS A 140 19.43 -22.06 -18.63
CA HIS A 140 20.77 -21.47 -18.62
C HIS A 140 20.71 -20.01 -18.14
N GLY A 141 21.73 -19.62 -17.41
CA GLY A 141 21.81 -18.31 -16.76
C GLY A 141 21.38 -18.38 -15.30
N ARG A 142 21.62 -17.30 -14.60
CA ARG A 142 21.29 -17.19 -13.17
C ARG A 142 21.12 -15.73 -12.78
N PHE A 143 20.47 -15.51 -11.67
CA PHE A 143 20.47 -14.22 -11.00
C PHE A 143 21.80 -13.93 -10.31
N ASN A 144 22.07 -12.66 -10.11
CA ASN A 144 23.07 -12.28 -9.14
C ASN A 144 22.62 -12.72 -7.72
N PRO A 145 23.55 -12.97 -6.81
CA PRO A 145 23.20 -13.35 -5.43
C PRO A 145 22.26 -12.32 -4.80
N PRO A 146 21.25 -12.76 -4.04
CA PRO A 146 20.37 -11.85 -3.28
C PRO A 146 21.18 -10.95 -2.35
N ARG A 147 20.81 -9.66 -2.31
CA ARG A 147 21.44 -8.67 -1.44
C ARG A 147 20.43 -8.12 -0.47
N LEU A 148 20.81 -8.01 0.80
CA LEU A 148 20.03 -7.37 1.84
C LEU A 148 20.05 -5.85 1.64
N PHE A 149 18.87 -5.20 1.64
CA PHE A 149 18.76 -3.73 1.61
C PHE A 149 18.07 -3.18 2.87
N ALA A 150 17.27 -4.01 3.55
CA ALA A 150 16.59 -3.63 4.78
C ALA A 150 16.70 -4.76 5.81
N SER A 151 17.18 -4.43 7.01
CA SER A 151 17.21 -5.30 8.17
C SER A 151 16.17 -4.83 9.18
N ASP A 152 15.45 -5.73 9.82
CA ASP A 152 14.34 -5.45 10.75
C ASP A 152 13.21 -4.57 10.16
N GLN A 153 13.06 -4.58 8.85
CA GLN A 153 12.07 -3.81 8.10
C GLN A 153 11.49 -4.64 6.94
N GLY A 154 11.08 -5.86 7.22
CA GLY A 154 10.36 -6.70 6.28
C GLY A 154 8.91 -6.25 6.08
N ALA A 155 8.23 -6.77 5.08
CA ALA A 155 6.83 -6.47 4.85
C ALA A 155 5.92 -7.37 5.69
N LYS A 156 4.87 -6.79 6.30
CA LYS A 156 3.93 -7.53 7.15
C LYS A 156 3.13 -8.61 6.40
N SER A 157 2.78 -8.34 5.14
CA SER A 157 2.00 -9.28 4.31
C SER A 157 2.22 -9.03 2.82
N GLY A 158 1.87 -9.98 1.98
CA GLY A 158 1.91 -9.86 0.53
C GLY A 158 1.01 -8.75 -0.03
N SER A 159 -0.06 -8.40 0.67
CA SER A 159 -0.95 -7.29 0.31
C SER A 159 -0.47 -5.93 0.83
N ALA A 160 0.60 -5.90 1.62
CA ALA A 160 1.10 -4.71 2.31
C ALA A 160 2.19 -3.97 1.51
N HIS A 161 2.20 -4.10 0.20
CA HIS A 161 3.10 -3.34 -0.67
C HIS A 161 2.45 -2.95 -2.00
N VAL A 162 2.97 -1.93 -2.63
CA VAL A 162 2.53 -1.46 -3.96
C VAL A 162 3.65 -0.74 -4.71
N ASP A 163 3.73 -0.99 -6.01
CA ASP A 163 4.67 -0.32 -6.90
C ASP A 163 4.22 1.11 -7.22
N THR A 164 5.16 2.03 -7.19
CA THR A 164 4.93 3.44 -7.52
C THR A 164 5.99 3.96 -8.47
N PRO A 165 5.78 5.10 -9.13
CA PRO A 165 6.83 5.73 -9.94
C PRO A 165 8.10 6.09 -9.16
N LEU A 166 8.01 6.29 -7.85
CA LEU A 166 9.15 6.60 -6.98
C LEU A 166 9.88 5.37 -6.45
N GLY A 167 9.23 4.20 -6.50
CA GLY A 167 9.73 2.95 -5.92
C GLY A 167 8.60 2.11 -5.34
N VAL A 168 8.86 1.31 -4.34
CA VAL A 168 7.89 0.41 -3.71
C VAL A 168 7.51 0.92 -2.33
N LEU A 169 6.22 1.25 -2.13
CA LEU A 169 5.67 1.54 -0.80
C LEU A 169 5.30 0.22 -0.13
N TYR A 170 5.66 0.04 1.12
CA TYR A 170 5.30 -1.15 1.89
C TYR A 170 5.09 -0.85 3.37
N GLN A 171 4.37 -1.73 4.06
CA GLN A 171 4.23 -1.68 5.50
C GLN A 171 5.16 -2.68 6.17
N ALA A 172 6.03 -2.18 7.05
CA ALA A 172 6.78 -2.96 8.02
C ALA A 172 6.15 -2.84 9.42
N ASP A 173 6.71 -3.52 10.40
CA ASP A 173 6.22 -3.48 11.79
C ASP A 173 6.21 -2.08 12.39
N ARG A 174 7.16 -1.24 12.02
CA ARG A 174 7.30 0.13 12.54
C ARG A 174 6.58 1.19 11.71
N GLY A 175 5.76 0.81 10.73
CA GLY A 175 4.99 1.75 9.92
C GLY A 175 5.20 1.62 8.42
N LEU A 176 5.04 2.71 7.70
CA LEU A 176 5.07 2.74 6.23
C LEU A 176 6.41 3.26 5.71
N TYR A 177 7.01 2.49 4.82
CA TYR A 177 8.31 2.77 4.21
C TYR A 177 8.23 2.79 2.68
N LEU A 178 9.10 3.55 2.07
CA LEU A 178 9.29 3.61 0.63
C LEU A 178 10.71 3.15 0.27
N VAL A 179 10.81 2.10 -0.53
CA VAL A 179 12.07 1.70 -1.17
C VAL A 179 12.22 2.48 -2.46
N GLY A 180 13.18 3.36 -2.51
CA GLY A 180 13.48 4.15 -3.71
C GLY A 180 13.99 3.31 -4.89
N ARG A 181 14.12 3.96 -6.05
CA ARG A 181 14.69 3.31 -7.26
C ARG A 181 16.17 2.92 -7.08
N ASP A 182 16.86 3.58 -6.18
CA ASP A 182 18.25 3.34 -5.78
C ASP A 182 18.37 2.31 -4.64
N MET A 183 17.28 1.63 -4.26
CA MET A 183 17.18 0.69 -3.14
C MET A 183 17.41 1.32 -1.77
N SER A 184 17.39 2.65 -1.66
CA SER A 184 17.35 3.33 -0.36
C SER A 184 15.98 3.19 0.29
N VAL A 185 15.95 3.07 1.62
CA VAL A 185 14.72 2.94 2.39
C VAL A 185 14.45 4.24 3.14
N ALA A 186 13.28 4.81 2.94
CA ALA A 186 12.82 6.02 3.61
C ALA A 186 11.54 5.76 4.40
N TYR A 187 11.49 6.22 5.66
CA TYR A 187 10.25 6.22 6.44
C TYR A 187 9.34 7.34 5.95
N VAL A 188 8.16 6.99 5.48
CA VAL A 188 7.17 7.96 4.94
C VAL A 188 5.90 8.02 5.78
N GLY A 189 5.76 7.16 6.77
CA GLY A 189 4.57 7.00 7.58
C GLY A 189 4.38 8.04 8.69
N ALA A 190 5.30 8.97 8.90
CA ALA A 190 5.26 9.91 10.04
C ALA A 190 3.93 10.70 10.17
N GLY A 191 3.33 11.08 9.04
CA GLY A 191 2.06 11.83 9.04
C GLY A 191 0.82 11.02 9.43
N VAL A 192 0.93 9.70 9.48
CA VAL A 192 -0.18 8.76 9.81
C VAL A 192 0.23 7.72 10.83
N GLU A 193 1.31 7.94 11.57
CA GLU A 193 1.85 6.98 12.52
C GLU A 193 0.82 6.55 13.56
N ASP A 194 0.11 7.51 14.16
CA ASP A 194 -0.97 7.24 15.12
C ASP A 194 -2.14 6.46 14.51
N THR A 195 -2.43 6.69 13.23
CA THR A 195 -3.50 5.99 12.51
C THR A 195 -3.09 4.57 12.15
N VAL A 196 -1.85 4.38 11.70
CA VAL A 196 -1.28 3.06 11.38
C VAL A 196 -1.20 2.23 12.67
N GLY A 197 -0.55 2.75 13.72
CA GLY A 197 -0.51 2.11 15.05
C GLY A 197 -0.38 0.59 15.00
N SER A 198 -1.37 -0.10 15.58
CA SER A 198 -1.48 -1.57 15.58
C SER A 198 -2.09 -2.17 14.32
N LYS A 199 -2.53 -1.34 13.36
CA LYS A 199 -3.24 -1.82 12.18
C LYS A 199 -2.31 -2.44 11.14
N THR A 200 -2.87 -3.34 10.35
CA THR A 200 -2.16 -4.01 9.25
C THR A 200 -2.77 -3.61 7.91
N ALA A 201 -1.94 -3.30 6.95
CA ALA A 201 -2.38 -3.08 5.58
C ALA A 201 -2.85 -4.40 4.98
N VAL A 202 -4.11 -4.46 4.62
CA VAL A 202 -4.74 -5.61 3.98
C VAL A 202 -4.81 -5.47 2.47
N SER A 203 -4.69 -4.25 1.97
CA SER A 203 -4.62 -3.98 0.54
C SER A 203 -3.99 -2.61 0.27
N MET A 204 -3.21 -2.52 -0.79
CA MET A 204 -2.66 -1.26 -1.29
C MET A 204 -2.90 -1.15 -2.80
N THR A 205 -3.33 0.01 -3.25
CA THR A 205 -3.58 0.25 -4.68
C THR A 205 -3.09 1.63 -5.09
N ARG A 206 -2.42 1.69 -6.23
CA ARG A 206 -1.98 2.93 -6.85
C ARG A 206 -3.09 3.50 -7.73
N HIS A 207 -3.26 4.82 -7.68
CA HIS A 207 -4.13 5.61 -8.52
C HIS A 207 -3.30 6.61 -9.32
N ASP A 208 -3.11 6.32 -10.59
CA ASP A 208 -2.24 7.11 -11.46
C ASP A 208 -2.85 8.47 -11.84
N ASP A 209 -4.16 8.56 -11.92
CA ASP A 209 -4.89 9.80 -12.21
C ASP A 209 -4.71 10.89 -11.14
N THR A 210 -4.52 10.50 -9.90
CA THR A 210 -4.37 11.41 -8.75
C THR A 210 -2.99 11.39 -8.11
N ASN A 211 -2.03 10.66 -8.70
CA ASN A 211 -0.68 10.46 -8.13
C ASN A 211 -0.72 10.02 -6.68
N SER A 212 -1.60 9.09 -6.38
CA SER A 212 -1.84 8.69 -5.01
C SER A 212 -1.86 7.18 -4.83
N ILE A 213 -1.61 6.75 -3.61
CA ILE A 213 -1.71 5.37 -3.16
C ILE A 213 -2.77 5.32 -2.09
N ARG A 214 -3.72 4.42 -2.25
CA ARG A 214 -4.68 4.09 -1.21
C ARG A 214 -4.19 2.88 -0.44
N VAL A 215 -4.09 3.01 0.87
CA VAL A 215 -3.73 1.96 1.82
C VAL A 215 -4.93 1.67 2.69
N MET A 216 -5.40 0.45 2.66
CA MET A 216 -6.46 -0.05 3.54
C MET A 216 -5.82 -0.64 4.79
N LEU A 217 -6.10 -0.06 5.93
CA LEU A 217 -5.62 -0.50 7.23
C LEU A 217 -6.75 -1.17 8.02
N GLN A 218 -6.49 -2.36 8.51
CA GLN A 218 -7.40 -3.12 9.36
C GLN A 218 -6.79 -3.37 10.73
N ASP A 219 -7.59 -3.25 11.77
CA ASP A 219 -7.20 -3.67 13.11
C ASP A 219 -7.33 -5.17 13.23
N THR A 220 -6.21 -5.86 13.25
CA THR A 220 -6.13 -7.32 13.34
C THR A 220 -6.02 -7.82 14.78
N SER A 221 -6.13 -6.94 15.78
CA SER A 221 -6.06 -7.32 17.20
C SER A 221 -7.22 -8.24 17.58
N PRO A 222 -6.98 -9.33 18.34
CA PRO A 222 -8.04 -10.23 18.78
C PRO A 222 -9.12 -9.47 19.58
N GLY A 223 -10.38 -9.57 19.15
CA GLY A 223 -11.52 -8.91 19.80
C GLY A 223 -11.67 -7.42 19.44
N SER A 224 -10.87 -6.90 18.54
CA SER A 224 -11.02 -5.54 18.07
C SER A 224 -12.34 -5.36 17.30
N THR A 225 -13.10 -4.35 17.70
CA THR A 225 -14.23 -3.78 16.94
C THR A 225 -13.76 -2.51 16.22
N GLY A 226 -12.44 -2.37 16.02
CA GLY A 226 -11.81 -1.20 15.43
C GLY A 226 -12.35 -0.89 14.05
N THR A 227 -12.51 0.38 13.77
CA THR A 227 -12.90 0.85 12.44
C THR A 227 -11.72 0.74 11.49
N ASP A 228 -11.95 0.12 10.36
CA ASP A 228 -11.01 0.14 9.26
C ASP A 228 -10.80 1.58 8.77
N VAL A 229 -9.62 1.88 8.32
CA VAL A 229 -9.24 3.22 7.87
C VAL A 229 -8.56 3.16 6.53
N TYR A 230 -8.95 4.04 5.63
CA TYR A 230 -8.18 4.30 4.43
C TYR A 230 -7.19 5.43 4.68
N CYS A 231 -5.92 5.18 4.37
CA CYS A 231 -4.91 6.21 4.23
C CYS A 231 -4.65 6.45 2.75
N LEU A 232 -4.63 7.70 2.34
CA LEU A 232 -4.27 8.12 1.00
C LEU A 232 -2.93 8.84 1.05
N PHE A 233 -1.94 8.32 0.38
CA PHE A 233 -0.63 8.92 0.22
C PHE A 233 -0.51 9.55 -1.16
N ASN A 234 -0.43 10.86 -1.23
CA ASN A 234 -0.05 11.55 -2.47
C ASN A 234 1.48 11.54 -2.57
N TYR A 235 2.02 10.70 -3.47
CA TYR A 235 3.46 10.53 -3.58
C TYR A 235 4.17 11.70 -4.26
N TYR A 236 3.44 12.54 -4.98
CA TYR A 236 3.99 13.76 -5.58
C TYR A 236 4.23 14.85 -4.53
N PHE A 237 3.22 15.12 -3.70
CA PHE A 237 3.31 16.10 -2.61
C PHE A 237 3.84 15.55 -1.29
N LYS A 238 3.99 14.21 -1.20
CA LYS A 238 4.38 13.48 0.03
C LYS A 238 3.46 13.80 1.22
N GLN A 239 2.16 13.88 0.95
CA GLN A 239 1.14 14.21 1.92
C GLN A 239 0.22 13.03 2.16
N TRP A 240 -0.23 12.90 3.40
CA TRP A 240 -1.19 11.90 3.83
C TRP A 240 -2.56 12.52 4.10
N SER A 241 -3.61 11.77 3.79
CA SER A 241 -4.96 12.01 4.26
C SER A 241 -5.60 10.69 4.68
N THR A 242 -6.56 10.76 5.60
CA THR A 242 -7.24 9.58 6.15
C THR A 242 -8.72 9.67 5.92
N PHE A 243 -9.36 8.52 5.69
CA PHE A 243 -10.81 8.41 5.50
C PHE A 243 -11.33 7.29 6.38
N GLY A 244 -12.41 7.55 7.10
CA GLY A 244 -13.15 6.48 7.79
C GLY A 244 -13.82 5.56 6.77
N VAL A 245 -13.86 4.28 7.07
CA VAL A 245 -14.63 3.30 6.28
C VAL A 245 -16.01 3.17 6.90
N PRO A 246 -17.09 3.37 6.15
CA PRO A 246 -18.45 3.31 6.70
C PRO A 246 -18.94 1.89 6.97
N TYR A 247 -18.12 0.87 6.74
CA TYR A 247 -18.49 -0.53 6.81
C TYR A 247 -17.80 -1.24 7.97
N THR A 248 -18.53 -2.17 8.59
CA THR A 248 -18.08 -2.95 9.76
C THR A 248 -17.60 -4.36 9.42
N SER A 249 -17.38 -4.68 8.16
CA SER A 249 -16.98 -6.03 7.78
C SER A 249 -15.47 -6.22 7.68
N SER A 250 -15.02 -7.44 7.86
CA SER A 250 -13.66 -7.81 8.20
C SER A 250 -12.75 -8.20 7.01
N ALA A 251 -13.15 -7.96 5.78
CA ALA A 251 -12.36 -8.37 4.62
C ALA A 251 -12.51 -7.36 3.47
N HIS A 252 -11.76 -6.28 3.54
CA HIS A 252 -11.80 -5.26 2.51
C HIS A 252 -10.59 -5.40 1.59
N GLN A 253 -10.84 -5.43 0.29
CA GLN A 253 -9.82 -5.27 -0.73
C GLN A 253 -10.13 -4.04 -1.56
N ILE A 254 -9.11 -3.34 -1.96
CA ILE A 254 -9.21 -2.19 -2.87
C ILE A 254 -8.53 -2.53 -4.18
N GLY A 255 -9.10 -2.04 -5.27
CA GLY A 255 -8.57 -2.24 -6.60
C GLY A 255 -8.94 -1.09 -7.52
N GLU A 256 -8.27 -1.02 -8.64
CA GLU A 256 -8.57 -0.09 -9.71
C GLU A 256 -8.73 -0.87 -11.02
N ILE A 257 -9.77 -0.58 -11.77
CA ILE A 257 -10.04 -1.16 -13.09
C ILE A 257 -10.24 -0.03 -14.08
N TYR A 258 -9.60 -0.13 -15.23
CA TYR A 258 -9.87 0.75 -16.35
C TYR A 258 -11.00 0.16 -17.22
N ASP A 259 -12.11 0.88 -17.36
CA ASP A 259 -13.30 0.43 -18.10
C ASP A 259 -13.26 0.79 -19.59
N GLY A 260 -12.10 1.22 -20.10
CA GLY A 260 -11.93 1.70 -21.48
C GLY A 260 -12.12 3.21 -21.65
N THR A 261 -12.69 3.88 -20.65
CA THR A 261 -12.96 5.34 -20.68
C THR A 261 -12.39 6.04 -19.44
N SER A 262 -12.50 5.42 -18.28
CA SER A 262 -12.08 5.99 -17.00
C SER A 262 -11.58 4.91 -16.04
N PHE A 263 -10.78 5.32 -15.06
CA PHE A 263 -10.41 4.45 -13.95
C PHE A 263 -11.55 4.34 -12.95
N GLN A 264 -11.95 3.12 -12.65
CA GLN A 264 -12.98 2.80 -11.67
C GLN A 264 -12.32 2.25 -10.41
N ARG A 265 -12.61 2.87 -9.28
CA ARG A 265 -12.10 2.44 -7.99
C ARG A 265 -13.08 1.48 -7.35
N LEU A 266 -12.61 0.29 -7.06
CA LEU A 266 -13.40 -0.77 -6.47
C LEU A 266 -12.98 -0.99 -5.02
N THR A 267 -13.97 -1.17 -4.17
CA THR A 267 -13.77 -1.68 -2.81
C THR A 267 -14.60 -2.95 -2.70
N ALA A 268 -13.96 -4.06 -2.35
CA ALA A 268 -14.64 -5.34 -2.21
C ALA A 268 -14.83 -5.64 -0.72
N ASP A 269 -16.07 -5.76 -0.31
CA ASP A 269 -16.52 -6.22 0.99
C ASP A 269 -17.60 -7.30 0.77
N GLY A 270 -17.21 -8.43 0.17
CA GLY A 270 -18.20 -9.38 -0.33
C GLY A 270 -19.19 -8.79 -1.36
N LYS A 271 -19.14 -7.48 -1.57
CA LYS A 271 -19.87 -6.69 -2.59
C LYS A 271 -18.88 -5.75 -3.26
N GLN A 272 -19.02 -5.59 -4.56
CA GLN A 272 -18.22 -4.63 -5.31
C GLN A 272 -18.91 -3.26 -5.28
N PHE A 273 -18.19 -2.25 -4.84
CA PHE A 273 -18.64 -0.86 -4.87
C PHE A 273 -17.79 -0.05 -5.83
N LYS A 274 -18.47 0.68 -6.71
CA LYS A 274 -17.82 1.61 -7.63
C LYS A 274 -17.78 2.99 -6.98
N GLN A 275 -16.59 3.57 -6.84
CA GLN A 275 -16.47 4.96 -6.41
C GLN A 275 -16.92 5.88 -7.56
N SER A 276 -17.95 6.69 -7.34
CA SER A 276 -18.34 7.75 -8.28
C SER A 276 -17.39 8.94 -8.15
N THR A 277 -16.95 9.49 -9.28
CA THR A 277 -16.16 10.73 -9.31
C THR A 277 -17.05 11.99 -9.26
N THR A 278 -18.36 11.84 -9.38
CA THR A 278 -19.30 12.97 -9.46
C THR A 278 -20.21 13.08 -8.25
N VAL A 279 -20.30 12.06 -7.41
CA VAL A 279 -21.13 12.02 -6.21
C VAL A 279 -20.23 11.94 -4.98
N TYR A 280 -20.30 12.95 -4.14
CA TYR A 280 -19.52 13.05 -2.89
C TYR A 280 -20.31 12.53 -1.69
N GLN A 281 -20.99 11.42 -1.90
CA GLN A 281 -21.76 10.70 -0.88
C GLN A 281 -21.50 9.22 -1.05
N ASP A 282 -21.44 8.50 0.03
CA ASP A 282 -21.38 7.05 0.00
C ASP A 282 -22.73 6.44 0.39
N HIS A 283 -22.93 5.20 0.02
CA HIS A 283 -24.05 4.44 0.52
C HIS A 283 -23.84 4.06 1.99
N ASN A 284 -24.92 4.07 2.76
CA ASN A 284 -24.87 3.50 4.11
C ASN A 284 -24.53 2.00 4.05
N SER A 285 -24.23 1.39 5.19
CA SER A 285 -23.87 -0.03 5.29
C SER A 285 -24.91 -0.99 4.68
N ALA A 286 -26.15 -0.57 4.53
CA ALA A 286 -27.22 -1.34 3.87
C ALA A 286 -27.28 -1.09 2.35
N GLY A 287 -26.51 -0.16 1.82
CA GLY A 287 -26.51 0.23 0.39
C GLY A 287 -27.79 0.94 -0.07
N SER A 288 -28.65 1.35 0.88
CA SER A 288 -30.01 1.85 0.58
C SER A 288 -30.14 3.37 0.64
N ALA A 289 -29.20 4.08 1.28
CA ALA A 289 -29.25 5.53 1.41
C ALA A 289 -27.86 6.15 1.22
N LEU A 290 -27.83 7.34 0.58
CA LEU A 290 -26.63 8.14 0.44
C LEU A 290 -26.34 8.89 1.74
N VAL A 291 -25.11 8.82 2.22
CA VAL A 291 -24.64 9.49 3.43
C VAL A 291 -23.63 10.56 3.05
N SER A 292 -23.81 11.76 3.58
CA SER A 292 -22.88 12.86 3.40
C SER A 292 -21.74 12.77 4.42
N TYR A 293 -20.52 13.06 3.98
CA TYR A 293 -19.33 13.10 4.84
C TYR A 293 -18.98 14.53 5.22
N ALA A 294 -18.40 14.67 6.41
CA ALA A 294 -17.68 15.85 6.80
C ALA A 294 -16.22 15.74 6.35
N MET A 295 -15.70 16.75 5.67
CA MET A 295 -14.27 16.91 5.45
C MET A 295 -13.70 17.69 6.63
N THR A 296 -12.73 17.12 7.35
CA THR A 296 -12.03 17.80 8.44
C THR A 296 -10.57 17.99 8.04
N VAL A 297 -10.08 19.20 8.19
CA VAL A 297 -8.68 19.56 7.97
C VAL A 297 -8.16 20.25 9.22
N ASP A 298 -7.24 19.59 9.91
CA ASP A 298 -6.55 20.14 11.06
C ASP A 298 -5.17 20.64 10.62
N THR A 299 -4.88 21.93 10.86
CA THR A 299 -3.52 22.43 10.68
C THR A 299 -2.63 21.94 11.83
N GLY A 300 -1.32 21.89 11.62
CA GLY A 300 -0.42 21.85 12.77
C GLY A 300 -0.52 23.13 13.60
N PHE A 301 0.03 23.10 14.82
CA PHE A 301 0.21 24.33 15.58
C PHE A 301 1.24 25.23 14.91
N ILE A 302 0.82 26.41 14.52
CA ILE A 302 1.63 27.39 13.80
C ILE A 302 2.11 28.45 14.80
N SER A 303 3.42 28.59 14.93
CA SER A 303 4.08 29.65 15.71
C SER A 303 4.95 30.47 14.76
N HIS A 304 4.72 31.75 14.68
CA HIS A 304 5.43 32.65 13.76
C HIS A 304 6.73 33.19 14.33
N THR A 305 6.85 33.24 15.66
CA THR A 305 8.02 33.80 16.36
C THR A 305 8.75 32.77 17.24
N GLY A 306 8.38 31.49 17.12
CA GLY A 306 8.94 30.41 17.92
C GLY A 306 8.31 30.26 19.31
N LEU A 307 8.76 29.25 20.05
CA LEU A 307 8.14 28.81 21.30
C LEU A 307 8.18 29.80 22.44
N MET A 308 9.11 30.74 22.41
CA MET A 308 9.38 31.67 23.54
C MET A 308 8.52 32.93 23.53
N LYS A 309 7.85 33.24 22.42
CA LYS A 309 7.11 34.48 22.26
C LYS A 309 5.64 34.23 21.98
N LYS A 310 4.79 35.20 22.30
CA LYS A 310 3.37 35.19 21.93
C LYS A 310 3.20 36.05 20.68
N ASP A 311 2.67 35.44 19.66
CA ASP A 311 2.26 36.12 18.44
C ASP A 311 0.87 36.75 18.60
N ARG A 312 0.59 37.73 17.77
CA ARG A 312 -0.74 38.31 17.69
C ARG A 312 -1.36 37.97 16.36
N THR A 313 -2.27 36.99 16.34
CA THR A 313 -3.04 36.63 15.15
C THR A 313 -4.34 37.44 15.15
N TYR A 314 -4.52 38.30 14.18
CA TYR A 314 -5.71 39.15 14.08
C TYR A 314 -6.88 38.46 13.46
N ARG A 315 -6.61 37.78 12.33
CA ARG A 315 -7.62 37.12 11.49
C ARG A 315 -7.08 35.85 10.90
N TYR A 316 -8.00 34.96 10.59
CA TYR A 316 -7.74 33.87 9.64
C TYR A 316 -8.65 34.02 8.42
N MET A 317 -8.21 33.51 7.28
CA MET A 317 -8.92 33.54 6.03
C MET A 317 -8.89 32.14 5.41
N ILE A 318 -10.04 31.67 4.98
CA ILE A 318 -10.21 30.38 4.32
C ILE A 318 -10.71 30.62 2.91
N LEU A 319 -9.96 30.14 1.94
CA LEU A 319 -10.29 30.17 0.53
C LEU A 319 -10.77 28.80 0.10
N GLY A 320 -11.94 28.71 -0.54
CA GLY A 320 -12.48 27.43 -0.94
C GLY A 320 -13.49 27.54 -2.08
N LYS A 321 -13.93 26.37 -2.51
CA LYS A 321 -15.04 26.18 -3.46
C LYS A 321 -16.05 25.22 -2.86
N TYR A 322 -17.32 25.42 -3.16
CA TYR A 322 -18.37 24.46 -2.86
C TYR A 322 -19.44 24.48 -3.94
N SER A 323 -20.02 23.35 -4.24
CA SER A 323 -21.01 23.23 -5.32
C SER A 323 -22.42 22.97 -4.84
N ALA A 324 -22.64 22.92 -3.54
CA ALA A 324 -23.98 22.85 -2.91
C ALA A 324 -23.90 23.41 -1.48
N ALA A 325 -25.06 23.61 -0.83
CA ALA A 325 -25.12 24.12 0.53
C ALA A 325 -24.26 23.28 1.51
N HIS A 326 -23.41 23.94 2.28
CA HIS A 326 -22.53 23.36 3.28
C HIS A 326 -22.56 24.16 4.56
N THR A 327 -22.18 23.53 5.66
CA THR A 327 -21.82 24.23 6.89
C THR A 327 -20.31 24.21 7.04
N LEU A 328 -19.69 25.37 7.06
CA LEU A 328 -18.29 25.55 7.42
C LEU A 328 -18.18 25.82 8.92
N THR A 329 -17.52 24.93 9.64
CA THR A 329 -17.21 25.12 11.07
C THR A 329 -15.72 25.25 11.23
N VAL A 330 -15.25 26.30 11.87
CA VAL A 330 -13.83 26.53 12.16
C VAL A 330 -13.65 26.59 13.64
N LYS A 331 -12.82 25.71 14.19
CA LYS A 331 -12.41 25.70 15.59
C LYS A 331 -10.98 26.22 15.69
N VAL A 332 -10.76 27.12 16.61
CA VAL A 332 -9.43 27.72 16.88
C VAL A 332 -8.91 27.19 18.20
N TYR A 333 -7.73 26.62 18.19
CA TYR A 333 -7.02 26.15 19.37
C TYR A 333 -5.75 26.98 19.58
N ASN A 334 -5.41 27.27 20.83
CA ASN A 334 -4.28 28.10 21.18
C ASN A 334 -3.33 27.37 22.13
N ASN A 335 -2.04 27.71 22.07
CA ASN A 335 -1.02 27.31 23.03
C ASN A 335 -0.83 25.77 23.18
N TYR A 336 -0.99 25.02 22.11
CA TYR A 336 -0.85 23.55 22.09
C TYR A 336 -1.92 22.79 22.88
N ASP A 337 -3.02 23.44 23.23
CA ASP A 337 -4.15 22.82 23.92
C ASP A 337 -5.27 22.53 22.93
N THR A 338 -5.53 21.25 22.70
CA THR A 338 -6.60 20.75 21.83
C THR A 338 -7.83 20.26 22.61
N SER A 339 -7.81 20.32 23.93
CA SER A 339 -8.90 19.81 24.77
C SER A 339 -10.21 20.60 24.60
N SER A 340 -10.10 21.91 24.34
CA SER A 340 -11.24 22.79 24.12
C SER A 340 -10.88 23.91 23.14
N PRO A 341 -11.70 24.16 22.10
CA PRO A 341 -11.46 25.26 21.20
C PRO A 341 -11.67 26.60 21.93
N THR A 342 -10.77 27.54 21.70
CA THR A 342 -10.89 28.90 22.24
C THR A 342 -11.91 29.76 21.48
N GLN A 343 -12.25 29.34 20.28
CA GLN A 343 -13.26 29.95 19.41
C GLN A 343 -13.84 28.89 18.50
N THR A 344 -15.14 28.98 18.23
CA THR A 344 -15.83 28.17 17.23
C THR A 344 -16.68 29.08 16.37
N ASP A 345 -16.41 29.13 15.09
CA ASP A 345 -17.17 29.87 14.12
C ASP A 345 -17.92 28.89 13.20
N ALA A 346 -19.22 29.06 13.08
CA ALA A 346 -20.03 28.21 12.19
C ALA A 346 -20.78 29.10 11.20
N VAL A 347 -20.65 28.79 9.91
CA VAL A 347 -21.30 29.54 8.83
C VAL A 347 -22.00 28.58 7.90
N THR A 348 -23.29 28.82 7.69
CA THR A 348 -24.05 28.09 6.68
C THR A 348 -23.85 28.77 5.32
N LEU A 349 -23.22 28.06 4.42
CA LEU A 349 -22.99 28.46 3.03
C LEU A 349 -24.17 27.99 2.21
N SER A 350 -25.04 28.90 1.79
CA SER A 350 -26.23 28.59 0.99
C SER A 350 -25.98 28.80 -0.49
N GLY A 351 -26.56 27.94 -1.32
CA GLY A 351 -26.44 28.03 -2.77
C GLY A 351 -25.18 27.35 -3.32
N ALA A 352 -24.98 27.48 -4.62
CA ALA A 352 -23.83 26.98 -5.35
C ALA A 352 -23.13 28.17 -6.03
N PRO A 353 -22.16 28.82 -5.40
CA PRO A 353 -21.44 29.89 -6.05
C PRO A 353 -20.61 29.32 -7.22
N SER A 354 -20.59 30.04 -8.32
CA SER A 354 -19.84 29.66 -9.52
C SER A 354 -18.32 29.90 -9.41
N GLY A 355 -17.80 30.14 -8.19
CA GLY A 355 -16.39 30.48 -8.03
C GLY A 355 -15.83 30.24 -6.63
N LEU A 356 -14.63 30.78 -6.44
CA LEU A 356 -13.97 30.81 -5.15
C LEU A 356 -14.71 31.72 -4.17
N TYR A 357 -14.85 31.28 -2.93
CA TYR A 357 -15.31 32.11 -1.84
C TYR A 357 -14.16 32.34 -0.84
N LEU A 358 -14.19 33.48 -0.19
CA LEU A 358 -13.25 33.83 0.86
C LEU A 358 -14.01 34.05 2.16
N TYR A 359 -13.81 33.18 3.14
CA TYR A 359 -14.30 33.38 4.51
C TYR A 359 -13.21 34.04 5.34
N ARG A 360 -13.57 35.13 6.02
CA ARG A 360 -12.65 35.92 6.83
C ARG A 360 -13.28 36.21 8.19
N THR A 361 -12.55 35.91 9.26
CA THR A 361 -13.01 36.22 10.63
C THR A 361 -11.87 36.66 11.54
N HIS A 362 -12.23 37.38 12.61
CA HIS A 362 -11.30 37.80 13.64
C HIS A 362 -11.07 36.66 14.64
N VAL A 363 -9.83 36.54 15.13
CA VAL A 363 -9.50 35.65 16.24
C VAL A 363 -9.81 36.39 17.53
N THR A 364 -10.65 35.79 18.38
CA THR A 364 -11.08 36.38 19.66
C THR A 364 -9.90 36.47 20.62
N ASN A 365 -9.16 35.39 20.81
CA ASN A 365 -7.94 35.36 21.61
C ASN A 365 -6.70 35.52 20.73
N GLN A 366 -6.38 36.77 20.41
CA GLN A 366 -5.33 37.11 19.45
C GLN A 366 -3.91 36.83 19.92
N LYS A 367 -3.68 36.67 21.23
CA LYS A 367 -2.34 36.48 21.80
C LYS A 367 -2.13 35.00 22.16
N ALA A 368 -1.39 34.30 21.34
CA ALA A 368 -1.07 32.89 21.57
C ALA A 368 0.42 32.63 21.24
N ARG A 369 0.99 31.57 21.81
CA ARG A 369 2.32 31.06 21.42
C ARG A 369 2.25 30.32 20.11
N ALA A 370 1.16 29.61 19.90
CA ALA A 370 0.86 28.90 18.67
C ALA A 370 -0.66 28.85 18.48
N ILE A 371 -1.09 28.79 17.25
CA ILE A 371 -2.49 28.67 16.84
C ILE A 371 -2.67 27.45 15.93
N GLN A 372 -3.76 26.72 16.11
CA GLN A 372 -4.18 25.64 15.24
C GLN A 372 -5.63 25.90 14.80
N LEU A 373 -5.93 25.58 13.56
CA LEU A 373 -7.30 25.55 13.04
C LEU A 373 -7.73 24.13 12.75
N SER A 374 -8.96 23.80 13.18
CA SER A 374 -9.70 22.64 12.73
C SER A 374 -10.85 23.13 11.86
N ILE A 375 -10.81 22.81 10.57
CA ILE A 375 -11.74 23.29 9.56
C ILE A 375 -12.61 22.12 9.14
N VAL A 376 -13.92 22.22 9.38
CA VAL A 376 -14.88 21.17 9.09
C VAL A 376 -15.90 21.67 8.06
N PHE A 377 -15.97 21.00 6.94
CA PHE A 377 -17.05 21.16 5.97
C PHE A 377 -18.02 20.00 6.14
N SER A 378 -19.27 20.27 6.45
CA SER A 378 -20.32 19.26 6.65
C SER A 378 -21.56 19.55 5.85
N GLY A 379 -22.25 18.50 5.47
CA GLY A 379 -23.63 18.52 4.96
C GLY A 379 -23.76 18.94 3.51
N SER A 380 -23.60 18.09 2.54
CA SER A 380 -24.16 18.23 1.19
C SER A 380 -23.91 17.02 0.30
N THR A 381 -24.69 16.95 -0.79
CA THR A 381 -24.56 15.96 -1.86
C THR A 381 -23.40 16.21 -2.82
N LYS A 382 -22.69 17.33 -2.70
CA LYS A 382 -21.58 17.74 -3.57
C LYS A 382 -20.41 18.27 -2.75
N GLY A 383 -19.19 17.99 -3.19
CA GLY A 383 -17.98 18.27 -2.45
C GLY A 383 -17.67 19.74 -2.20
N ALA A 384 -16.97 19.99 -1.13
CA ALA A 384 -16.26 21.22 -0.87
C ALA A 384 -14.76 21.02 -1.11
N VAL A 385 -14.08 22.07 -1.57
CA VAL A 385 -12.64 22.07 -1.79
C VAL A 385 -12.03 23.19 -0.98
N LEU A 386 -11.04 22.87 -0.15
CA LEU A 386 -10.22 23.85 0.55
C LEU A 386 -9.03 24.19 -0.36
N GLU A 387 -8.96 25.44 -0.83
CA GLU A 387 -7.88 25.93 -1.70
C GLU A 387 -6.73 26.55 -0.90
N GLY A 388 -7.03 27.14 0.26
CA GLY A 388 -5.99 27.75 1.06
C GLY A 388 -6.47 28.30 2.38
N VAL A 389 -5.50 28.44 3.30
CA VAL A 389 -5.67 29.06 4.60
C VAL A 389 -4.58 30.10 4.77
N SER A 390 -4.95 31.30 5.23
CA SER A 390 -3.99 32.36 5.53
C SER A 390 -4.30 33.03 6.86
N PHE A 391 -3.26 33.60 7.46
CA PHE A 391 -3.35 34.31 8.73
C PHE A 391 -2.83 35.74 8.58
N GLU A 392 -3.54 36.68 9.19
CA GLU A 392 -3.05 38.03 9.38
C GLU A 392 -2.40 38.15 10.76
N VAL A 393 -1.08 38.33 10.78
CA VAL A 393 -0.27 38.27 12.00
C VAL A 393 0.41 39.60 12.24
N GLY A 394 0.33 40.06 13.48
CA GLY A 394 1.11 41.24 13.95
C GLY A 394 2.41 40.76 14.60
N LEU A 395 3.51 41.01 13.90
CA LEU A 395 4.83 40.80 14.48
C LEU A 395 5.13 41.89 15.50
N ARG A 396 5.44 41.52 16.76
CA ARG A 396 5.95 42.48 17.72
C ARG A 396 7.42 42.73 17.44
N PRO A 397 7.85 44.01 17.29
CA PRO A 397 9.27 44.32 17.28
C PRO A 397 9.89 43.84 18.59
N ASP A 398 11.03 43.20 18.49
CA ASP A 398 11.77 42.66 19.61
C ASP A 398 12.18 43.76 20.58
N LYS A 399 11.54 43.87 21.73
CA LYS A 399 12.16 44.53 22.87
C LYS A 399 13.10 43.50 23.47
N THR A 400 14.33 43.48 22.99
CA THR A 400 15.43 42.69 23.56
C THR A 400 15.74 43.19 24.99
N SER A 401 14.96 42.78 25.95
CA SER A 401 15.42 42.77 27.34
C SER A 401 15.63 41.29 27.69
N PHE A 402 16.84 40.81 27.52
CA PHE A 402 17.27 39.59 28.19
C PHE A 402 17.16 39.76 29.68
N LYS A 403 16.06 39.37 30.27
CA LYS A 403 16.03 39.08 31.69
C LYS A 403 16.75 37.74 31.86
N THR A 404 17.71 37.74 32.76
CA THR A 404 18.43 36.55 33.25
C THR A 404 17.47 35.38 33.49
N ALA A 405 17.87 34.20 33.01
CA ALA A 405 17.07 32.98 33.11
C ALA A 405 16.66 32.71 34.58
N GLU A 406 15.39 32.88 34.88
CA GLU A 406 14.79 32.29 36.07
C GLU A 406 14.28 30.88 35.66
N SER A 407 14.88 29.86 36.26
CA SER A 407 14.33 28.51 36.16
C SER A 407 13.06 28.47 36.99
N ARG A 408 11.91 28.35 36.32
CA ARG A 408 10.66 27.95 36.95
C ARG A 408 10.40 26.49 36.60
N SER A 409 10.32 25.67 37.65
CA SER A 409 9.74 24.33 37.51
C SER A 409 8.29 24.47 37.00
N LEU A 410 7.99 23.72 35.95
CA LEU A 410 6.64 23.52 35.43
C LEU A 410 5.84 22.68 36.39
#